data_1792867e32e23cc9859f3546fbe2dab3
#
_entry.id   1792867e32e23cc9859f3546fbe2dab3
#
_cell.length_a   1.000
_cell.length_b   1.000
_cell.length_c   1.000
_cell.angle_alpha   90.00
_cell.angle_beta   90.00
_cell.angle_gamma   90.00
#
_symmetry.space_group_name_H-M   'P 1'
#
loop_
_entity.id
_entity.type
_entity.pdbx_description
1 polymer ?
#
loop_
_entity_poly.entity_id
_entity_poly.type
_entity_poly.pdbx_seq_one_letter_code
_entity_poly.pdbx_strand_id
1 'polypeptide(L)'
;AFSKVDLDHFIQSSIQDSDNETEINTEVKIFQNALDFSSIKIRDCMVPRTEIIAIEEDTSIEELMELFIEKGISKILVYQDNIDNIIGYIHSSEMFNEPQDWKNCIRQLPFVPETMNANKLMKLFMQQKKSLAVVVDEFGGTSGIVALEDLVEQIFGEIEDEHDTTSYVAKEV
;
A
#
# COMPACT_ATOMS: atom_id res chain seq x y z
N ALA A 1 -18.91 -9.98 -5.55
CA ALA A 1 -17.78 -9.45 -4.78
C ALA A 1 -16.62 -9.10 -5.71
N PHE A 2 -15.94 -8.05 -5.40
CA PHE A 2 -14.77 -7.67 -6.17
C PHE A 2 -13.62 -8.63 -5.89
N SER A 3 -12.89 -8.98 -6.93
CA SER A 3 -11.60 -9.63 -6.76
C SER A 3 -10.57 -8.58 -6.33
N LYS A 4 -9.44 -9.03 -5.78
CA LYS A 4 -8.35 -8.14 -5.40
C LYS A 4 -7.86 -7.30 -6.58
N VAL A 5 -7.80 -7.90 -7.76
CA VAL A 5 -7.36 -7.22 -8.99
C VAL A 5 -8.34 -6.11 -9.39
N ASP A 6 -9.63 -6.37 -9.27
CA ASP A 6 -10.65 -5.38 -9.60
C ASP A 6 -10.61 -4.19 -8.65
N LEU A 7 -10.39 -4.44 -7.36
CA LEU A 7 -10.24 -3.39 -6.37
C LEU A 7 -9.00 -2.55 -6.62
N ASP A 8 -7.86 -3.17 -6.91
CA ASP A 8 -6.63 -2.47 -7.21
C ASP A 8 -6.79 -1.57 -8.43
N HIS A 9 -7.42 -2.08 -9.47
CA HIS A 9 -7.69 -1.32 -10.68
C HIS A 9 -8.59 -0.12 -10.40
N PHE A 10 -9.66 -0.32 -9.64
CA PHE A 10 -10.58 0.73 -9.25
C PHE A 10 -9.86 1.84 -8.46
N ILE A 11 -9.08 1.46 -7.45
CA ILE A 11 -8.35 2.41 -6.61
C ILE A 11 -7.33 3.21 -7.43
N GLN A 12 -6.59 2.53 -8.29
CA GLN A 12 -5.62 3.21 -9.15
C GLN A 12 -6.28 4.17 -10.13
N SER A 13 -7.40 3.76 -10.70
CA SER A 13 -8.18 4.62 -11.60
C SER A 13 -8.68 5.86 -10.88
N SER A 14 -9.18 5.73 -9.65
CA SER A 14 -9.69 6.86 -8.89
C SER A 14 -8.58 7.83 -8.47
N ILE A 15 -7.34 7.35 -8.33
CA ILE A 15 -6.19 8.21 -8.00
C ILE A 15 -5.68 8.94 -9.24
N GLN A 16 -5.68 8.26 -10.40
CA GLN A 16 -5.06 8.76 -11.63
C GLN A 16 -6.01 9.56 -12.52
N ASP A 17 -7.28 9.23 -12.49
CA ASP A 17 -8.29 9.81 -13.40
C ASP A 17 -9.12 10.86 -12.68
N SER A 18 -8.91 12.12 -13.03
CA SER A 18 -9.69 13.24 -12.49
C SER A 18 -10.91 13.60 -13.35
N ASP A 19 -11.07 12.98 -14.52
CA ASP A 19 -12.13 13.33 -15.46
C ASP A 19 -13.50 12.78 -15.08
N ASN A 20 -13.54 11.73 -14.26
CA ASN A 20 -14.77 11.13 -13.76
C ASN A 20 -14.99 11.42 -12.28
N GLU A 21 -14.67 12.62 -11.85
CA GLU A 21 -14.65 13.01 -10.44
C GLU A 21 -15.93 12.70 -9.68
N THR A 22 -17.09 12.86 -10.31
CA THR A 22 -18.38 12.75 -9.61
C THR A 22 -18.71 11.33 -9.19
N GLU A 23 -18.56 10.35 -10.11
CA GLU A 23 -18.82 8.93 -9.79
C GLU A 23 -17.76 8.36 -8.87
N ILE A 24 -16.50 8.61 -9.19
CA ILE A 24 -15.35 8.12 -8.42
C ILE A 24 -15.37 8.70 -7.02
N ASN A 25 -15.68 10.01 -6.88
CA ASN A 25 -15.77 10.65 -5.58
C ASN A 25 -16.88 10.08 -4.72
N THR A 26 -18.01 9.68 -5.32
CA THR A 26 -19.12 9.06 -4.58
C THR A 26 -18.70 7.71 -4.01
N GLU A 27 -18.05 6.87 -4.81
CA GLU A 27 -17.60 5.56 -4.37
C GLU A 27 -16.46 5.65 -3.34
N VAL A 28 -15.52 6.57 -3.55
CA VAL A 28 -14.45 6.84 -2.58
C VAL A 28 -15.04 7.35 -1.27
N LYS A 29 -16.08 8.18 -1.34
CA LYS A 29 -16.74 8.71 -0.16
C LYS A 29 -17.47 7.62 0.62
N ILE A 30 -18.13 6.69 -0.08
CA ILE A 30 -18.75 5.52 0.56
C ILE A 30 -17.67 4.70 1.27
N PHE A 31 -16.54 4.52 0.63
CA PHE A 31 -15.41 3.80 1.18
C PHE A 31 -14.86 4.47 2.44
N GLN A 32 -14.67 5.79 2.38
CA GLN A 32 -14.22 6.57 3.52
C GLN A 32 -15.22 6.55 4.67
N ASN A 33 -16.53 6.57 4.36
CA ASN A 33 -17.57 6.47 5.38
C ASN A 33 -17.53 5.10 6.07
N ALA A 34 -17.29 4.04 5.31
CA ALA A 34 -17.11 2.70 5.89
C ALA A 34 -15.91 2.69 6.85
N LEU A 35 -14.82 3.36 6.48
CA LEU A 35 -13.63 3.51 7.32
C LEU A 35 -13.92 4.30 8.59
N ASP A 36 -14.74 5.34 8.52
CA ASP A 36 -15.09 6.16 9.67
C ASP A 36 -15.82 5.37 10.75
N PHE A 37 -16.55 4.33 10.35
CA PHE A 37 -17.24 3.45 11.28
C PHE A 37 -16.39 2.30 11.79
N SER A 38 -15.18 2.16 11.26
CA SER A 38 -14.28 1.09 11.68
C SER A 38 -13.28 1.60 12.70
N SER A 39 -12.85 0.71 13.59
CA SER A 39 -11.79 0.99 14.56
C SER A 39 -10.44 0.48 14.08
N ILE A 40 -10.29 0.24 12.77
CA ILE A 40 -9.08 -0.34 12.20
C ILE A 40 -7.92 0.63 12.35
N LYS A 41 -6.84 0.14 12.94
CA LYS A 41 -5.56 0.82 13.00
C LYS A 41 -4.67 0.30 11.88
N ILE A 42 -3.73 1.12 11.42
CA ILE A 42 -2.84 0.70 10.34
C ILE A 42 -1.96 -0.50 10.71
N ARG A 43 -1.66 -0.67 12.00
CA ARG A 43 -0.94 -1.85 12.48
C ARG A 43 -1.69 -3.16 12.19
N ASP A 44 -3.01 -3.09 12.04
CA ASP A 44 -3.84 -4.25 11.70
C ASP A 44 -3.81 -4.59 10.22
N CYS A 45 -3.35 -3.65 9.40
CA CYS A 45 -3.30 -3.76 7.93
C CYS A 45 -1.88 -3.93 7.38
N MET A 46 -0.87 -3.63 8.18
CA MET A 46 0.51 -3.57 7.68
C MET A 46 1.13 -4.94 7.46
N VAL A 47 2.08 -4.97 6.54
CA VAL A 47 3.03 -6.07 6.42
C VAL A 47 4.09 -5.86 7.49
N PRO A 48 4.30 -6.83 8.39
CA PRO A 48 5.24 -6.63 9.49
C PRO A 48 6.68 -6.55 9.00
N ARG A 49 7.52 -5.91 9.81
CA ARG A 49 8.94 -5.68 9.53
C ARG A 49 9.66 -6.93 9.02
N THR A 50 9.38 -8.08 9.61
CA THR A 50 10.04 -9.34 9.28
C THR A 50 9.72 -9.85 7.88
N GLU A 51 8.66 -9.37 7.28
CA GLU A 51 8.20 -9.78 5.95
C GLU A 51 8.48 -8.74 4.86
N ILE A 52 9.08 -7.59 5.22
CA ILE A 52 9.41 -6.56 4.24
C ILE A 52 10.53 -7.04 3.33
N ILE A 53 10.34 -6.89 2.02
CA ILE A 53 11.37 -7.13 1.04
C ILE A 53 12.06 -5.79 0.77
N ALA A 54 13.32 -5.71 1.13
CA ALA A 54 14.10 -4.48 1.05
C ALA A 54 15.54 -4.77 0.68
N ILE A 55 16.20 -3.77 0.13
CA ILE A 55 17.61 -3.85 -0.26
C ILE A 55 18.36 -2.62 0.27
N GLU A 56 19.65 -2.80 0.44
CA GLU A 56 20.58 -1.71 0.72
C GLU A 56 20.72 -0.81 -0.50
N GLU A 57 20.88 0.49 -0.30
CA GLU A 57 21.05 1.45 -1.39
C GLU A 57 22.26 1.18 -2.28
N ASP A 58 23.26 0.50 -1.75
CA ASP A 58 24.49 0.16 -2.48
C ASP A 58 24.37 -1.13 -3.32
N THR A 59 23.21 -1.76 -3.31
CA THR A 59 22.97 -2.97 -4.08
C THR A 59 23.15 -2.70 -5.57
N SER A 60 23.77 -3.65 -6.30
CA SER A 60 23.94 -3.51 -7.74
C SER A 60 22.63 -3.65 -8.48
N ILE A 61 22.58 -3.07 -9.68
CA ILE A 61 21.37 -3.18 -10.53
C ILE A 61 21.06 -4.64 -10.88
N GLU A 62 22.07 -5.46 -11.06
CA GLU A 62 21.91 -6.87 -11.38
C GLU A 62 21.24 -7.63 -10.24
N GLU A 63 21.65 -7.39 -9.01
CA GLU A 63 21.02 -8.00 -7.83
C GLU A 63 19.59 -7.53 -7.64
N LEU A 64 19.34 -6.24 -7.91
CA LEU A 64 18.00 -5.67 -7.83
C LEU A 64 17.07 -6.32 -8.86
N MET A 65 17.53 -6.46 -10.10
CA MET A 65 16.76 -7.10 -11.15
C MET A 65 16.45 -8.57 -10.84
N GLU A 66 17.44 -9.29 -10.32
CA GLU A 66 17.24 -10.68 -9.89
C GLU A 66 16.18 -10.79 -8.80
N LEU A 67 16.17 -9.87 -7.86
CA LEU A 67 15.23 -9.88 -6.75
C LEU A 67 13.80 -9.63 -7.26
N PHE A 68 13.63 -8.69 -8.18
CA PHE A 68 12.31 -8.45 -8.80
C PHE A 68 11.80 -9.71 -9.50
N ILE A 69 12.66 -10.38 -10.25
CA ILE A 69 12.30 -11.57 -11.00
C ILE A 69 11.99 -12.74 -10.05
N GLU A 70 12.85 -12.95 -9.06
CA GLU A 70 12.70 -14.04 -8.10
C GLU A 70 11.43 -13.92 -7.27
N LYS A 71 11.15 -12.73 -6.77
CA LYS A 71 10.00 -12.49 -5.88
C LYS A 71 8.70 -12.21 -6.63
N GLY A 72 8.78 -11.83 -7.89
CA GLY A 72 7.60 -11.53 -8.70
C GLY A 72 6.80 -10.33 -8.16
N ILE A 73 7.46 -9.38 -7.53
CA ILE A 73 6.85 -8.20 -6.94
C ILE A 73 7.15 -6.96 -7.76
N SER A 74 6.39 -5.90 -7.57
CA SER A 74 6.55 -4.68 -8.34
C SER A 74 7.23 -3.55 -7.56
N LYS A 75 7.38 -3.69 -6.24
CA LYS A 75 7.98 -2.66 -5.39
C LYS A 75 8.94 -3.30 -4.39
N ILE A 76 10.13 -2.74 -4.28
CA ILE A 76 11.13 -3.16 -3.30
C ILE A 76 11.54 -1.94 -2.50
N LEU A 77 11.53 -2.04 -1.17
CA LEU A 77 11.95 -0.97 -0.29
C LEU A 77 13.47 -0.82 -0.34
N VAL A 78 13.95 0.40 -0.15
CA VAL A 78 15.38 0.71 -0.14
C VAL A 78 15.73 1.31 1.22
N TYR A 79 16.77 0.79 1.85
CA TYR A 79 17.24 1.28 3.13
C TYR A 79 18.72 1.66 3.08
N GLN A 80 19.14 2.47 4.03
CA GLN A 80 20.53 2.85 4.23
C GLN A 80 20.97 2.32 5.59
N ASP A 81 21.99 1.48 5.62
CA ASP A 81 22.56 0.82 6.80
C ASP A 81 21.71 -0.30 7.38
N ASN A 82 20.44 -0.07 7.67
CA ASN A 82 19.55 -1.07 8.24
C ASN A 82 18.07 -0.76 7.92
N ILE A 83 17.20 -1.72 8.19
CA ILE A 83 15.78 -1.63 7.88
C ILE A 83 15.04 -0.50 8.63
N ASP A 84 15.61 0.00 9.71
CA ASP A 84 15.03 1.13 10.43
C ASP A 84 15.24 2.47 9.72
N ASN A 85 16.10 2.48 8.70
CA ASN A 85 16.39 3.67 7.91
C ASN A 85 15.97 3.47 6.45
N ILE A 86 14.68 3.37 6.22
CA ILE A 86 14.13 3.27 4.87
C ILE A 86 14.15 4.64 4.22
N ILE A 87 14.75 4.72 3.04
CA ILE A 87 14.88 5.98 2.30
C ILE A 87 13.89 6.11 1.14
N GLY A 88 13.24 5.02 0.75
CA GLY A 88 12.27 5.04 -0.33
C GLY A 88 11.99 3.65 -0.86
N TYR A 89 11.49 3.58 -2.08
CA TYR A 89 11.26 2.32 -2.77
C TYR A 89 11.56 2.47 -4.25
N ILE A 90 11.78 1.32 -4.91
CA ILE A 90 12.00 1.25 -6.34
C ILE A 90 10.86 0.44 -6.96
N HIS A 91 10.33 0.93 -8.08
CA HIS A 91 9.29 0.22 -8.82
C HIS A 91 9.92 -0.59 -9.95
N SER A 92 9.40 -1.79 -10.21
CA SER A 92 9.94 -2.69 -11.23
C SER A 92 9.95 -2.08 -12.64
N SER A 93 9.04 -1.15 -12.91
CA SER A 93 8.98 -0.46 -14.21
C SER A 93 10.25 0.33 -14.52
N GLU A 94 11.00 0.74 -13.51
CA GLU A 94 12.26 1.46 -13.71
C GLU A 94 13.34 0.58 -14.33
N MET A 95 13.20 -0.73 -14.17
CA MET A 95 14.18 -1.68 -14.73
C MET A 95 14.12 -1.78 -16.25
N PHE A 96 12.99 -1.43 -16.86
CA PHE A 96 12.83 -1.47 -18.32
C PHE A 96 13.76 -0.49 -19.02
N ASN A 97 14.15 0.58 -18.37
CA ASN A 97 15.03 1.59 -18.92
C ASN A 97 16.51 1.31 -18.66
N GLU A 98 16.81 0.20 -18.01
CA GLU A 98 18.17 -0.21 -17.63
C GLU A 98 18.99 0.95 -17.07
N PRO A 99 18.54 1.58 -15.97
CA PRO A 99 19.21 2.75 -15.45
C PRO A 99 20.63 2.43 -14.98
N GLN A 100 21.60 3.25 -15.39
CA GLN A 100 22.98 3.08 -14.96
C GLN A 100 23.13 3.36 -13.47
N ASP A 101 22.36 4.31 -12.97
CA ASP A 101 22.30 4.61 -11.54
C ASP A 101 20.84 4.54 -11.10
N TRP A 102 20.43 3.36 -10.60
CA TRP A 102 19.05 3.16 -10.17
C TRP A 102 18.69 3.97 -8.93
N LYS A 103 19.68 4.49 -8.20
CA LYS A 103 19.42 5.33 -7.02
C LYS A 103 18.63 6.59 -7.37
N ASN A 104 18.77 7.08 -8.59
CA ASN A 104 18.00 8.24 -9.06
C ASN A 104 16.52 7.92 -9.27
N CYS A 105 16.17 6.65 -9.30
CA CYS A 105 14.79 6.18 -9.51
C CYS A 105 14.07 5.89 -8.21
N ILE A 106 14.71 6.11 -7.06
CA ILE A 106 14.11 5.88 -5.75
C ILE A 106 12.98 6.88 -5.53
N ARG A 107 11.78 6.33 -5.24
CA ARG A 107 10.59 7.13 -4.98
C ARG A 107 10.40 7.29 -3.48
N GLN A 108 9.98 8.47 -3.07
CA GLN A 108 9.74 8.80 -1.67
C GLN A 108 8.42 8.23 -1.18
N LEU A 109 8.36 7.91 0.11
CA LEU A 109 7.13 7.47 0.76
C LEU A 109 6.89 8.23 2.05
N PRO A 110 5.61 8.36 2.46
CA PRO A 110 5.30 8.92 3.77
C PRO A 110 5.64 7.93 4.88
N PHE A 111 5.94 8.48 6.05
CA PHE A 111 6.16 7.74 7.29
C PHE A 111 5.00 8.03 8.23
N VAL A 112 4.37 6.99 8.76
CA VAL A 112 3.18 7.14 9.58
C VAL A 112 3.32 6.29 10.86
N PRO A 113 2.76 6.75 11.99
CA PRO A 113 2.82 5.97 13.23
C PRO A 113 1.87 4.78 13.19
N GLU A 114 2.23 3.72 13.88
CA GLU A 114 1.41 2.49 13.91
C GLU A 114 0.06 2.68 14.59
N THR A 115 -0.08 3.71 15.39
CA THR A 115 -1.34 4.07 16.06
C THR A 115 -2.31 4.84 15.18
N MET A 116 -1.87 5.22 13.97
CA MET A 116 -2.74 5.97 13.05
C MET A 116 -3.97 5.15 12.65
N ASN A 117 -5.08 5.83 12.51
CA ASN A 117 -6.32 5.24 12.04
C ASN A 117 -6.25 4.99 10.53
N ALA A 118 -6.78 3.85 10.08
CA ALA A 118 -6.80 3.49 8.67
C ALA A 118 -7.48 4.54 7.80
N ASN A 119 -8.56 5.15 8.30
CA ASN A 119 -9.25 6.24 7.62
C ASN A 119 -8.32 7.43 7.33
N LYS A 120 -7.52 7.81 8.31
CA LYS A 120 -6.59 8.92 8.16
C LYS A 120 -5.52 8.63 7.12
N LEU A 121 -5.01 7.40 7.11
CA LEU A 121 -4.02 6.99 6.11
C LEU A 121 -4.64 6.96 4.70
N MET A 122 -5.87 6.49 4.58
CA MET A 122 -6.57 6.50 3.29
C MET A 122 -6.67 7.92 2.73
N LYS A 123 -7.06 8.87 3.56
CA LYS A 123 -7.12 10.28 3.16
C LYS A 123 -5.76 10.81 2.73
N LEU A 124 -4.72 10.45 3.46
CA LEU A 124 -3.35 10.85 3.13
C LEU A 124 -2.92 10.29 1.77
N PHE A 125 -3.19 9.02 1.51
CA PHE A 125 -2.87 8.41 0.22
C PHE A 125 -3.60 9.11 -0.93
N MET A 126 -4.88 9.42 -0.73
CA MET A 126 -5.66 10.11 -1.77
C MET A 126 -5.17 11.53 -2.00
N GLN A 127 -4.85 12.26 -0.94
CA GLN A 127 -4.37 13.63 -1.04
C GLN A 127 -2.99 13.72 -1.70
N GLN A 128 -2.09 12.83 -1.32
CA GLN A 128 -0.71 12.84 -1.81
C GLN A 128 -0.50 11.97 -3.06
N LYS A 129 -1.52 11.26 -3.49
CA LYS A 129 -1.44 10.32 -4.62
C LYS A 129 -0.34 9.30 -4.39
N LYS A 130 -0.29 8.76 -3.17
CA LYS A 130 0.64 7.72 -2.76
C LYS A 130 -0.11 6.43 -2.54
N SER A 131 0.60 5.31 -2.62
CA SER A 131 0.01 3.98 -2.45
C SER A 131 0.80 3.09 -1.51
N LEU A 132 1.83 3.63 -0.87
CA LEU A 132 2.69 2.87 0.03
C LEU A 132 3.21 3.81 1.13
N ALA A 133 3.23 3.33 2.37
CA ALA A 133 3.74 4.09 3.50
C ALA A 133 4.57 3.20 4.42
N VAL A 134 5.57 3.78 5.06
CA VAL A 134 6.35 3.11 6.11
C VAL A 134 5.68 3.37 7.45
N VAL A 135 5.45 2.31 8.20
CA VAL A 135 4.87 2.40 9.53
C VAL A 135 6.00 2.39 10.55
N VAL A 136 6.02 3.41 11.40
CA VAL A 136 7.08 3.57 12.41
C VAL A 136 6.52 3.42 13.81
N ASP A 137 7.38 2.90 14.69
CA ASP A 137 7.06 2.77 16.11
C ASP A 137 7.40 4.07 16.87
N GLU A 138 7.19 4.05 18.17
CA GLU A 138 7.43 5.20 19.05
C GLU A 138 8.91 5.58 19.16
N PHE A 139 9.82 4.68 18.80
CA PHE A 139 11.25 4.91 18.83
C PHE A 139 11.82 5.32 17.47
N GLY A 140 10.96 5.47 16.47
CA GLY A 140 11.36 5.82 15.12
C GLY A 140 11.83 4.65 14.28
N GLY A 141 11.75 3.42 14.80
CA GLY A 141 12.09 2.22 14.05
C GLY A 141 10.96 1.79 13.12
N THR A 142 11.30 0.98 12.15
CA THR A 142 10.32 0.46 11.19
C THR A 142 9.51 -0.67 11.81
N SER A 143 8.20 -0.48 11.93
CA SER A 143 7.27 -1.53 12.36
C SER A 143 6.82 -2.39 11.19
N GLY A 144 6.64 -1.78 10.03
CA GLY A 144 6.18 -2.47 8.84
C GLY A 144 5.94 -1.50 7.70
N ILE A 145 5.25 -1.98 6.69
CA ILE A 145 4.78 -1.14 5.57
C ILE A 145 3.31 -1.41 5.35
N VAL A 146 2.62 -0.43 4.82
CA VAL A 146 1.21 -0.59 4.46
C VAL A 146 1.00 -0.05 3.05
N ALA A 147 0.39 -0.87 2.21
CA ALA A 147 0.01 -0.48 0.87
C ALA A 147 -1.47 -0.12 0.84
N LEU A 148 -1.86 0.70 -0.13
CA LEU A 148 -3.26 1.07 -0.32
C LEU A 148 -4.14 -0.18 -0.50
N GLU A 149 -3.63 -1.18 -1.22
CA GLU A 149 -4.34 -2.44 -1.44
C GLU A 149 -4.63 -3.17 -0.11
N ASP A 150 -3.67 -3.14 0.82
CA ASP A 150 -3.83 -3.78 2.13
C ASP A 150 -4.93 -3.11 2.95
N LEU A 151 -4.99 -1.78 2.90
CA LEU A 151 -6.07 -1.03 3.55
C LEU A 151 -7.44 -1.40 2.98
N VAL A 152 -7.53 -1.38 1.66
CA VAL A 152 -8.76 -1.67 0.95
C VAL A 152 -9.23 -3.08 1.27
N GLU A 153 -8.34 -4.05 1.22
CA GLU A 153 -8.66 -5.44 1.49
C GLU A 153 -9.15 -5.65 2.92
N GLN A 154 -8.52 -5.00 3.89
CA GLN A 154 -8.92 -5.10 5.29
C GLN A 154 -10.31 -4.49 5.53
N ILE A 155 -10.58 -3.36 4.91
CA ILE A 155 -11.86 -2.67 5.03
C ILE A 155 -12.99 -3.50 4.41
N PHE A 156 -12.76 -4.04 3.22
CA PHE A 156 -13.75 -4.90 2.56
C PHE A 156 -13.98 -6.17 3.36
N GLY A 157 -12.94 -6.74 3.96
CA GLY A 157 -13.06 -7.88 4.84
C GLY A 157 -13.96 -7.59 6.04
N GLU A 158 -13.79 -6.41 6.67
CA GLU A 158 -14.63 -5.99 7.80
C GLU A 158 -16.07 -5.73 7.38
N ILE A 159 -16.28 -5.09 6.23
CA ILE A 159 -17.62 -4.83 5.72
C ILE A 159 -18.33 -6.15 5.40
N GLU A 160 -17.64 -7.11 4.81
CA GLU A 160 -18.18 -8.43 4.55
C GLU A 160 -18.56 -9.15 5.84
N ASP A 161 -17.73 -9.04 6.87
CA ASP A 161 -18.00 -9.65 8.17
C ASP A 161 -19.23 -9.04 8.85
N GLU A 162 -19.42 -7.73 8.74
CA GLU A 162 -20.59 -7.04 9.28
C GLU A 162 -21.88 -7.45 8.57
N HIS A 163 -21.80 -7.75 7.27
CA HIS A 163 -22.92 -8.16 6.46
C HIS A 163 -23.00 -9.67 6.26
N ASP A 164 -22.16 -10.42 6.93
CA ASP A 164 -21.95 -11.85 6.71
C ASP A 164 -23.24 -12.66 6.84
N THR A 165 -24.09 -12.32 7.82
CA THR A 165 -25.36 -13.01 8.05
C THR A 165 -26.34 -12.83 6.89
N THR A 166 -26.28 -11.72 6.19
CA THR A 166 -27.19 -11.39 5.09
C THR A 166 -26.61 -11.78 3.74
N SER A 167 -25.33 -11.52 3.53
CA SER A 167 -24.66 -11.81 2.26
C SER A 167 -24.26 -13.27 2.11
N TYR A 168 -24.16 -13.99 3.21
CA TYR A 168 -23.81 -15.41 3.23
C TYR A 168 -24.84 -16.24 2.45
N VAL A 169 -26.10 -15.94 2.66
CA VAL A 169 -27.20 -16.64 1.97
C VAL A 169 -27.19 -16.33 0.47
N ALA A 170 -26.83 -15.12 0.09
CA ALA A 170 -26.75 -14.70 -1.32
C ALA A 170 -25.57 -15.34 -2.07
N LYS A 171 -24.48 -15.65 -1.38
CA LYS A 171 -23.30 -16.25 -2.00
C LYS A 171 -23.47 -17.73 -2.32
N GLU A 172 -24.33 -18.41 -1.64
CA GLU A 172 -24.57 -19.85 -1.84
C GLU A 172 -25.54 -20.15 -2.99
N VAL A 173 -26.15 -19.12 -3.53
CA VAL A 173 -27.02 -19.22 -4.69
C VAL A 173 -26.25 -18.99 -5.97
#